data_997317cb75cfa775971ca5c81de6fc2b
#
_entry.id   997317cb75cfa775971ca5c81de6fc2b
#
_cell.length_a   1.000
_cell.length_b   1.000
_cell.length_c   1.000
_cell.angle_alpha   90.00
_cell.angle_beta   90.00
_cell.angle_gamma   90.00
#
_symmetry.space_group_name_H-M   'P 1'
#
loop_
_entity.id
_entity.type
_entity.pdbx_description
1 polymer ?
#
loop_
_entity_poly.entity_id
_entity_poly.type
_entity_poly.pdbx_seq_one_letter_code
_entity_poly.pdbx_strand_id
1 'polypeptide(L)'
;NPDNADYAYNYDEWTPELQAEYSYDPDTAKKLLADAGYPDGFSFTVLVGSNDDITVLEILKSYFAAIGVDMNIDVQDPATAQNLAVVKNYESYWTRSTASGALPTTMVRMDRSGASTNYVQANDPDFDALCDELGSATTDDEIKRLCTACDQYVLEHHWGIRLVPTYIYNVSNPDIHGYSGENLLRMGSPGGWFWARIWTTK
;
A
#
# COMPACT_ATOMS: atom_id res chain seq x y z
N ASN A 1 8.43 1.36 4.03
CA ASN A 1 8.86 1.53 5.43
C ASN A 1 10.39 1.47 5.46
N PRO A 2 11.11 2.50 5.99
CA PRO A 2 12.58 2.48 6.06
C PRO A 2 13.16 1.23 6.71
N ASP A 3 12.46 0.66 7.69
CA ASP A 3 12.90 -0.56 8.40
C ASP A 3 12.86 -1.83 7.51
N ASN A 4 12.20 -1.76 6.36
CA ASN A 4 12.02 -2.87 5.42
C ASN A 4 12.61 -2.56 4.03
N ALA A 5 13.47 -1.55 3.91
CA ALA A 5 14.04 -1.16 2.62
C ALA A 5 14.79 -2.31 1.92
N ASP A 6 15.46 -3.17 2.70
CA ASP A 6 16.19 -4.34 2.19
C ASP A 6 15.29 -5.44 1.61
N TYR A 7 13.97 -5.34 1.81
CA TYR A 7 12.98 -6.33 1.35
C TYR A 7 12.07 -5.77 0.25
N ALA A 8 12.33 -4.57 -0.23
CA ALA A 8 11.54 -3.89 -1.26
C ALA A 8 12.32 -3.78 -2.57
N TYR A 9 11.61 -3.69 -3.67
CA TYR A 9 12.20 -3.30 -4.95
C TYR A 9 12.32 -1.78 -4.99
N ASN A 10 13.50 -1.28 -4.61
CA ASN A 10 13.74 0.14 -4.43
C ASN A 10 13.78 0.88 -5.77
N TYR A 11 13.34 2.14 -5.80
CA TYR A 11 13.26 2.96 -7.00
C TYR A 11 14.58 3.04 -7.79
N ASP A 12 15.71 3.05 -7.10
CA ASP A 12 17.05 3.10 -7.71
C ASP A 12 17.43 1.81 -8.45
N GLU A 13 16.72 0.71 -8.19
CA GLU A 13 16.89 -0.59 -8.82
C GLU A 13 15.94 -0.79 -10.02
N TRP A 14 14.97 0.11 -10.21
CA TRP A 14 13.99 0.02 -11.29
C TRP A 14 14.63 0.25 -12.65
N THR A 15 14.13 -0.45 -13.66
CA THR A 15 14.54 -0.19 -15.04
C THR A 15 14.13 1.22 -15.46
N PRO A 16 14.85 1.85 -16.41
CA PRO A 16 14.46 3.17 -16.92
C PRO A 16 13.04 3.20 -17.49
N GLU A 17 12.59 2.09 -18.08
CA GLU A 17 11.25 1.93 -18.62
C GLU A 17 10.21 1.96 -17.51
N LEU A 18 10.40 1.20 -16.42
CA LEU A 18 9.50 1.19 -15.28
C LEU A 18 9.47 2.55 -14.57
N GLN A 19 10.63 3.22 -14.45
CA GLN A 19 10.68 4.59 -13.89
C GLN A 19 9.88 5.57 -14.76
N ALA A 20 9.94 5.43 -16.09
CA ALA A 20 9.18 6.27 -17.01
C ALA A 20 7.65 6.03 -16.87
N GLU A 21 7.23 4.78 -16.74
CA GLU A 21 5.81 4.40 -16.55
C GLU A 21 5.21 4.99 -15.26
N TYR A 22 6.02 5.11 -14.21
CA TYR A 22 5.60 5.71 -12.93
C TYR A 22 5.86 7.22 -12.84
N SER A 23 6.34 7.85 -13.92
CA SER A 23 6.51 9.30 -13.95
C SER A 23 5.20 10.02 -14.30
N TYR A 24 5.06 11.28 -13.84
CA TYR A 24 3.91 12.10 -14.21
C TYR A 24 4.00 12.52 -15.68
N ASP A 25 3.24 11.84 -16.55
CA ASP A 25 3.13 12.14 -17.98
C ASP A 25 1.66 12.01 -18.46
N PRO A 26 0.84 13.06 -18.30
CA PRO A 26 -0.55 13.02 -18.70
C PRO A 26 -0.75 12.87 -20.23
N ASP A 27 0.20 13.27 -21.05
CA ASP A 27 0.09 13.13 -22.51
C ASP A 27 0.27 11.67 -22.93
N THR A 28 1.25 10.98 -22.34
CA THR A 28 1.43 9.54 -22.56
C THR A 28 0.24 8.76 -21.96
N ALA A 29 -0.27 9.14 -20.79
CA ALA A 29 -1.44 8.50 -20.20
C ALA A 29 -2.68 8.59 -21.11
N LYS A 30 -2.95 9.75 -21.74
CA LYS A 30 -4.04 9.89 -22.72
C LYS A 30 -3.86 8.99 -23.94
N LYS A 31 -2.64 8.84 -24.44
CA LYS A 31 -2.37 7.93 -25.57
C LYS A 31 -2.64 6.48 -25.17
N LEU A 32 -2.15 6.06 -24.01
CA LEU A 32 -2.40 4.70 -23.50
C LEU A 32 -3.89 4.42 -23.29
N LEU A 33 -4.66 5.39 -22.81
CA LEU A 33 -6.12 5.29 -22.70
C LEU A 33 -6.77 5.12 -24.09
N ALA A 34 -6.37 5.91 -25.07
CA ALA A 34 -6.89 5.82 -26.43
C ALA A 34 -6.54 4.47 -27.08
N ASP A 35 -5.31 3.99 -26.91
CA ASP A 35 -4.84 2.70 -27.42
C ASP A 35 -5.57 1.52 -26.74
N ALA A 36 -5.96 1.68 -25.48
CA ALA A 36 -6.79 0.73 -24.75
C ALA A 36 -8.30 0.78 -25.10
N GLY A 37 -8.70 1.68 -26.01
CA GLY A 37 -10.09 1.80 -26.46
C GLY A 37 -10.91 2.83 -25.69
N TYR A 38 -10.30 3.70 -24.90
CA TYR A 38 -10.93 4.77 -24.11
C TYR A 38 -10.47 6.17 -24.56
N PRO A 39 -10.61 6.56 -25.86
CA PRO A 39 -10.11 7.85 -26.35
C PRO A 39 -10.79 9.06 -25.70
N ASP A 40 -12.03 8.87 -25.22
CA ASP A 40 -12.81 9.90 -24.54
C ASP A 40 -12.76 9.74 -23.00
N GLY A 41 -11.89 8.86 -22.49
CA GLY A 41 -11.81 8.51 -21.08
C GLY A 41 -12.91 7.55 -20.63
N PHE A 42 -13.05 7.40 -19.32
CA PHE A 42 -14.10 6.59 -18.69
C PHE A 42 -14.39 7.11 -17.28
N SER A 43 -15.39 6.56 -16.62
CA SER A 43 -15.66 6.84 -15.21
C SER A 43 -15.52 5.59 -14.36
N PHE A 44 -15.09 5.76 -13.11
CA PHE A 44 -15.03 4.69 -12.11
C PHE A 44 -15.32 5.24 -10.71
N THR A 45 -15.61 4.33 -9.77
CA THR A 45 -15.96 4.68 -8.40
C THR A 45 -14.93 4.13 -7.42
N VAL A 46 -14.46 4.97 -6.50
CA VAL A 46 -13.57 4.60 -5.40
C VAL A 46 -14.37 4.53 -4.11
N LEU A 47 -14.45 3.34 -3.53
CA LEU A 47 -15.01 3.11 -2.20
C LEU A 47 -14.02 3.58 -1.13
N VAL A 48 -14.49 4.37 -0.15
CA VAL A 48 -13.67 4.89 0.95
C VAL A 48 -14.45 4.97 2.25
N GLY A 49 -13.78 4.73 3.37
CA GLY A 49 -14.37 4.96 4.70
C GLY A 49 -14.36 6.44 5.08
N SER A 50 -15.43 6.91 5.73
CA SER A 50 -15.55 8.32 6.16
C SER A 50 -14.51 8.77 7.18
N ASN A 51 -13.74 7.86 7.76
CA ASN A 51 -12.61 8.13 8.64
C ASN A 51 -11.25 8.21 7.92
N ASP A 52 -11.24 8.08 6.59
CA ASP A 52 -10.06 8.21 5.74
C ASP A 52 -9.88 9.65 5.25
N ASP A 53 -8.71 9.93 4.68
CA ASP A 53 -8.39 11.27 4.18
C ASP A 53 -8.99 11.48 2.78
N ILE A 54 -10.19 12.03 2.74
CA ILE A 54 -10.91 12.34 1.50
C ILE A 54 -10.17 13.42 0.68
N THR A 55 -9.41 14.31 1.33
CA THR A 55 -8.68 15.38 0.64
C THR A 55 -7.68 14.82 -0.37
N VAL A 56 -7.00 13.73 -0.03
CA VAL A 56 -6.07 13.06 -0.95
C VAL A 56 -6.82 12.52 -2.17
N LEU A 57 -8.01 11.95 -1.99
CA LEU A 57 -8.83 11.44 -3.09
C LEU A 57 -9.31 12.57 -4.02
N GLU A 58 -9.67 13.73 -3.47
CA GLU A 58 -10.03 14.90 -4.28
C GLU A 58 -8.85 15.41 -5.12
N ILE A 59 -7.63 15.36 -4.60
CA ILE A 59 -6.42 15.67 -5.36
C ILE A 59 -6.23 14.66 -6.50
N LEU A 60 -6.34 13.36 -6.21
CA LEU A 60 -6.24 12.31 -7.23
C LEU A 60 -7.32 12.46 -8.31
N LYS A 61 -8.55 12.78 -7.92
CA LYS A 61 -9.64 13.07 -8.85
C LYS A 61 -9.26 14.18 -9.84
N SER A 62 -8.57 15.22 -9.40
CA SER A 62 -8.10 16.28 -10.29
C SER A 62 -7.05 15.80 -11.30
N TYR A 63 -6.17 14.88 -10.92
CA TYR A 63 -5.20 14.28 -11.82
C TYR A 63 -5.86 13.35 -12.85
N PHE A 64 -6.82 12.54 -12.42
CA PHE A 64 -7.59 11.70 -13.34
C PHE A 64 -8.40 12.54 -14.32
N ALA A 65 -9.03 13.63 -13.87
CA ALA A 65 -9.76 14.54 -14.74
C ALA A 65 -8.88 15.19 -15.82
N ALA A 66 -7.60 15.44 -15.52
CA ALA A 66 -6.64 15.98 -16.50
C ALA A 66 -6.38 15.04 -17.68
N ILE A 67 -6.63 13.75 -17.54
CA ILE A 67 -6.50 12.74 -18.60
C ILE A 67 -7.85 12.24 -19.13
N GLY A 68 -8.96 12.87 -18.74
CA GLY A 68 -10.30 12.51 -19.23
C GLY A 68 -10.99 11.40 -18.43
N VAL A 69 -10.43 10.99 -17.29
CA VAL A 69 -11.01 9.96 -16.44
C VAL A 69 -11.81 10.62 -15.31
N ASP A 70 -13.08 10.25 -15.15
CA ASP A 70 -13.97 10.75 -14.09
C ASP A 70 -13.99 9.79 -12.91
N MET A 71 -13.36 10.21 -11.82
CA MET A 71 -13.29 9.46 -10.57
C MET A 71 -14.42 9.88 -9.63
N ASN A 72 -15.32 8.96 -9.31
CA ASN A 72 -16.37 9.16 -8.31
C ASN A 72 -15.91 8.65 -6.94
N ILE A 73 -16.18 9.41 -5.87
CA ILE A 73 -15.80 9.03 -4.51
C ILE A 73 -17.05 8.59 -3.76
N ASP A 74 -17.13 7.30 -3.43
CA ASP A 74 -18.22 6.72 -2.63
C ASP A 74 -17.79 6.63 -1.17
N VAL A 75 -18.25 7.59 -0.36
CA VAL A 75 -17.92 7.69 1.05
C VAL A 75 -18.94 6.92 1.87
N GLN A 76 -18.52 5.84 2.50
CA GLN A 76 -19.34 5.01 3.37
C GLN A 76 -18.91 5.14 4.84
N ASP A 77 -19.76 4.69 5.78
CA ASP A 77 -19.28 4.51 7.15
C ASP A 77 -18.17 3.43 7.18
N PRO A 78 -17.22 3.50 8.14
CA PRO A 78 -16.05 2.62 8.12
C PRO A 78 -16.37 1.13 8.15
N ALA A 79 -17.44 0.73 8.84
CA ALA A 79 -17.82 -0.69 8.92
C ALA A 79 -18.45 -1.17 7.61
N THR A 80 -19.26 -0.35 6.97
CA THR A 80 -19.83 -0.63 5.65
C THR A 80 -18.74 -0.70 4.59
N ALA A 81 -17.83 0.27 4.53
CA ALA A 81 -16.70 0.24 3.60
C ALA A 81 -15.85 -1.03 3.76
N GLN A 82 -15.53 -1.39 5.01
CA GLN A 82 -14.77 -2.61 5.29
C GLN A 82 -15.54 -3.87 4.89
N ASN A 83 -16.83 -3.96 5.12
CA ASN A 83 -17.65 -5.10 4.73
C ASN A 83 -17.71 -5.24 3.19
N LEU A 84 -17.93 -4.14 2.47
CA LEU A 84 -17.88 -4.12 1.01
C LEU A 84 -16.52 -4.55 0.47
N ALA A 85 -15.44 -4.10 1.10
CA ALA A 85 -14.08 -4.49 0.74
C ALA A 85 -13.82 -5.99 0.96
N VAL A 86 -14.30 -6.56 2.06
CA VAL A 86 -14.15 -8.00 2.37
C VAL A 86 -14.89 -8.87 1.35
N VAL A 87 -16.12 -8.49 0.97
CA VAL A 87 -16.91 -9.22 -0.03
C VAL A 87 -16.57 -8.86 -1.47
N LYS A 88 -15.56 -7.98 -1.69
CA LYS A 88 -15.09 -7.56 -3.02
C LYS A 88 -16.17 -6.87 -3.87
N ASN A 89 -17.08 -6.12 -3.25
CA ASN A 89 -18.15 -5.38 -3.93
C ASN A 89 -17.76 -3.90 -4.11
N TYR A 90 -16.82 -3.63 -5.01
CA TYR A 90 -16.33 -2.29 -5.38
C TYR A 90 -15.61 -2.36 -6.73
N GLU A 91 -15.50 -1.24 -7.43
CA GLU A 91 -14.66 -1.07 -8.63
C GLU A 91 -13.21 -0.76 -8.23
N SER A 92 -13.04 0.18 -7.31
CA SER A 92 -11.76 0.53 -6.71
C SER A 92 -11.95 0.77 -5.21
N TYR A 93 -10.92 0.50 -4.42
CA TYR A 93 -10.99 0.64 -2.97
C TYR A 93 -9.79 1.43 -2.45
N TRP A 94 -10.09 2.50 -1.72
CA TRP A 94 -9.06 3.23 -0.98
C TRP A 94 -8.77 2.52 0.34
N THR A 95 -7.54 2.13 0.55
CA THR A 95 -7.12 1.55 1.82
C THR A 95 -5.83 2.20 2.31
N ARG A 96 -5.76 2.45 3.60
CA ARG A 96 -4.49 2.74 4.25
C ARG A 96 -3.83 1.43 4.63
N SER A 97 -2.65 1.17 4.10
CA SER A 97 -1.85 0.07 4.61
C SER A 97 -1.48 0.36 6.07
N THR A 98 -2.05 -0.42 6.98
CA THR A 98 -1.74 -0.34 8.40
C THR A 98 -0.62 -1.31 8.79
N ALA A 99 0.05 -1.87 7.82
CA ALA A 99 1.08 -2.90 7.99
C ALA A 99 2.42 -2.38 8.55
N SER A 100 2.44 -1.21 9.18
CA SER A 100 3.59 -0.76 9.96
C SER A 100 3.85 -1.76 11.09
N GLY A 101 4.93 -2.51 11.01
CA GLY A 101 5.29 -3.56 11.95
C GLY A 101 4.91 -4.98 11.52
N ALA A 102 4.20 -5.17 10.41
CA ALA A 102 4.08 -6.49 9.81
C ALA A 102 5.43 -6.97 9.25
N LEU A 103 5.65 -8.26 9.30
CA LEU A 103 6.82 -8.86 8.64
C LEU A 103 6.75 -8.56 7.14
N PRO A 104 7.88 -8.26 6.47
CA PRO A 104 7.93 -8.02 5.03
C PRO A 104 7.21 -9.10 4.24
N THR A 105 7.40 -10.36 4.58
CA THR A 105 6.74 -11.51 3.99
C THR A 105 5.21 -11.48 4.03
N THR A 106 4.64 -10.84 5.04
CA THR A 106 3.17 -10.68 5.15
C THR A 106 2.68 -9.59 4.22
N MET A 107 3.43 -8.49 4.09
CA MET A 107 3.04 -7.35 3.26
C MET A 107 2.98 -7.72 1.77
N VAL A 108 4.01 -8.37 1.27
CA VAL A 108 4.09 -8.71 -0.17
C VAL A 108 3.11 -9.81 -0.58
N ARG A 109 2.63 -10.60 0.36
CA ARG A 109 1.62 -11.65 0.10
C ARG A 109 0.18 -11.19 0.25
N MET A 110 -0.06 -9.91 0.50
CA MET A 110 -1.42 -9.38 0.69
C MET A 110 -2.28 -9.52 -0.57
N ASP A 111 -1.66 -9.45 -1.74
CA ASP A 111 -2.33 -9.49 -3.04
C ASP A 111 -2.46 -10.92 -3.62
N ARG A 112 -2.09 -11.95 -2.84
CA ARG A 112 -2.24 -13.36 -3.22
C ARG A 112 -3.70 -13.71 -3.51
N SER A 113 -3.95 -14.56 -4.52
CA SER A 113 -5.28 -15.07 -4.86
C SER A 113 -5.98 -15.65 -3.64
N GLY A 114 -7.24 -15.29 -3.46
CA GLY A 114 -8.06 -15.77 -2.35
C GLY A 114 -7.74 -15.20 -0.97
N ALA A 115 -6.69 -14.36 -0.81
CA ALA A 115 -6.45 -13.70 0.46
C ALA A 115 -7.54 -12.65 0.75
N SER A 116 -7.97 -12.57 2.01
CA SER A 116 -8.96 -11.56 2.44
C SER A 116 -8.47 -10.13 2.24
N THR A 117 -7.15 -9.95 2.27
CA THR A 117 -6.42 -8.70 2.06
C THR A 117 -6.12 -8.39 0.60
N ASN A 118 -6.45 -9.28 -0.32
CA ASN A 118 -6.27 -9.05 -1.76
C ASN A 118 -7.31 -8.04 -2.27
N TYR A 119 -7.07 -6.77 -2.00
CA TYR A 119 -7.97 -5.68 -2.41
C TYR A 119 -7.84 -5.33 -3.90
N VAL A 120 -6.78 -5.73 -4.55
CA VAL A 120 -6.60 -5.57 -6.00
C VAL A 120 -7.36 -6.64 -6.79
N GLN A 121 -7.91 -7.64 -6.11
CA GLN A 121 -8.67 -8.75 -6.68
C GLN A 121 -7.85 -9.54 -7.74
N ALA A 122 -6.53 -9.57 -7.58
CA ALA A 122 -5.66 -10.36 -8.44
C ALA A 122 -6.01 -11.86 -8.33
N ASN A 123 -5.92 -12.55 -9.46
CA ASN A 123 -6.05 -14.00 -9.54
C ASN A 123 -4.96 -14.49 -10.50
N ASP A 124 -3.74 -14.57 -10.00
CA ASP A 124 -2.54 -14.79 -10.77
C ASP A 124 -1.74 -15.98 -10.21
N PRO A 125 -1.74 -17.12 -10.93
CA PRO A 125 -1.03 -18.33 -10.48
C PRO A 125 0.49 -18.18 -10.37
N ASP A 126 1.11 -17.31 -11.19
CA ASP A 126 2.55 -17.11 -11.17
C ASP A 126 2.96 -16.31 -9.93
N PHE A 127 2.17 -15.29 -9.58
CA PHE A 127 2.35 -14.58 -8.32
C PHE A 127 2.08 -15.48 -7.11
N ASP A 128 1.06 -16.33 -7.16
CA ASP A 128 0.76 -17.27 -6.09
C ASP A 128 1.92 -18.26 -5.86
N ALA A 129 2.54 -18.75 -6.94
CA ALA A 129 3.70 -19.61 -6.87
C ALA A 129 4.91 -18.91 -6.21
N LEU A 130 5.14 -17.63 -6.56
CA LEU A 130 6.17 -16.81 -5.93
C LEU A 130 5.91 -16.60 -4.43
N CYS A 131 4.63 -16.38 -4.05
CA CYS A 131 4.22 -16.29 -2.65
C CYS A 131 4.43 -17.59 -1.88
N ASP A 132 4.23 -18.75 -2.52
CA ASP A 132 4.45 -20.07 -1.92
C ASP A 132 5.94 -20.35 -1.72
N GLU A 133 6.78 -19.98 -2.69
CA GLU A 133 8.24 -20.03 -2.55
C GLU A 133 8.68 -19.18 -1.37
N LEU A 134 8.21 -17.94 -1.27
CA LEU A 134 8.49 -17.05 -0.13
C LEU A 134 8.03 -17.66 1.21
N GLY A 135 6.88 -18.33 1.22
CA GLY A 135 6.37 -19.03 2.40
C GLY A 135 7.24 -20.19 2.88
N SER A 136 8.08 -20.72 1.99
CA SER A 136 8.97 -21.85 2.25
C SER A 136 10.43 -21.43 2.52
N ALA A 137 10.76 -20.15 2.33
CA ALA A 137 12.10 -19.62 2.53
C ALA A 137 12.54 -19.72 3.99
N THR A 138 13.80 -20.11 4.21
CA THR A 138 14.34 -20.37 5.55
C THR A 138 15.53 -19.48 5.92
N THR A 139 16.11 -18.79 4.95
CA THR A 139 17.23 -17.87 5.17
C THR A 139 16.83 -16.43 4.93
N ASP A 140 17.46 -15.49 5.61
CA ASP A 140 17.17 -14.06 5.46
C ASP A 140 17.43 -13.55 4.03
N ASP A 141 18.52 -14.00 3.41
CA ASP A 141 18.88 -13.63 2.04
C ASP A 141 17.82 -14.11 1.02
N GLU A 142 17.30 -15.32 1.21
CA GLU A 142 16.24 -15.87 0.37
C GLU A 142 14.93 -15.12 0.57
N ILE A 143 14.58 -14.78 1.82
CA ILE A 143 13.41 -13.97 2.15
C ILE A 143 13.53 -12.60 1.50
N LYS A 144 14.66 -11.92 1.59
CA LYS A 144 14.90 -10.62 0.95
C LYS A 144 14.70 -10.72 -0.56
N ARG A 145 15.38 -11.65 -1.21
CA ARG A 145 15.26 -11.87 -2.65
C ARG A 145 13.82 -12.09 -3.09
N LEU A 146 13.07 -12.93 -2.39
CA LEU A 146 11.69 -13.25 -2.75
C LEU A 146 10.71 -12.13 -2.43
N CYS A 147 10.91 -11.39 -1.34
CA CYS A 147 10.13 -10.19 -1.07
C CYS A 147 10.31 -9.13 -2.16
N THR A 148 11.57 -8.87 -2.56
CA THR A 148 11.88 -7.96 -3.66
C THR A 148 11.24 -8.43 -4.97
N ALA A 149 11.28 -9.73 -5.28
CA ALA A 149 10.66 -10.28 -6.49
C ALA A 149 9.13 -10.15 -6.46
N CYS A 150 8.47 -10.38 -5.33
CA CYS A 150 7.03 -10.16 -5.19
C CYS A 150 6.66 -8.67 -5.38
N ASP A 151 7.44 -7.76 -4.79
CA ASP A 151 7.20 -6.32 -4.89
C ASP A 151 7.40 -5.82 -6.33
N GLN A 152 8.45 -6.29 -7.01
CA GLN A 152 8.70 -6.04 -8.43
C GLN A 152 7.53 -6.53 -9.29
N TYR A 153 7.06 -7.76 -9.06
CA TYR A 153 5.95 -8.35 -9.81
C TYR A 153 4.70 -7.48 -9.74
N VAL A 154 4.32 -7.05 -8.54
CA VAL A 154 3.13 -6.20 -8.34
C VAL A 154 3.28 -4.83 -9.02
N LEU A 155 4.48 -4.25 -8.99
CA LEU A 155 4.78 -2.98 -9.65
C LEU A 155 4.71 -3.08 -11.17
N GLU A 156 5.32 -4.10 -11.77
CA GLU A 156 5.33 -4.33 -13.22
C GLU A 156 3.94 -4.65 -13.78
N HIS A 157 3.04 -5.22 -12.95
CA HIS A 157 1.66 -5.52 -13.34
C HIS A 157 0.67 -4.40 -13.00
N HIS A 158 1.11 -3.28 -12.43
CA HIS A 158 0.29 -2.11 -12.09
C HIS A 158 -0.99 -2.42 -11.29
N TRP A 159 -0.93 -3.40 -10.38
CA TRP A 159 -2.12 -3.86 -9.63
C TRP A 159 -2.71 -2.83 -8.69
N GLY A 160 -1.96 -1.78 -8.36
CA GLY A 160 -2.46 -0.72 -7.51
C GLY A 160 -1.65 0.56 -7.60
N ILE A 161 -2.32 1.67 -7.35
CA ILE A 161 -1.67 2.98 -7.26
C ILE A 161 -1.15 3.15 -5.83
N ARG A 162 0.16 3.04 -5.66
CA ARG A 162 0.82 3.24 -4.37
C ARG A 162 1.17 4.71 -4.19
N LEU A 163 0.68 5.30 -3.11
CA LEU A 163 0.96 6.68 -2.77
C LEU A 163 2.11 6.78 -1.75
N VAL A 164 2.54 8.01 -1.53
CA VAL A 164 3.58 8.33 -0.55
C VAL A 164 3.20 7.87 0.87
N PRO A 165 4.15 7.35 1.66
CA PRO A 165 3.89 6.98 3.04
C PRO A 165 3.55 8.21 3.88
N THR A 166 2.59 8.04 4.79
CA THR A 166 2.28 9.05 5.82
C THR A 166 3.29 8.94 6.96
N TYR A 167 3.93 10.06 7.31
CA TYR A 167 4.81 10.11 8.47
C TYR A 167 3.99 10.40 9.73
N ILE A 168 4.28 9.67 10.80
CA ILE A 168 3.75 9.95 12.14
C ILE A 168 4.87 10.60 12.94
N TYR A 169 4.63 11.79 13.45
CA TYR A 169 5.56 12.49 14.32
C TYR A 169 5.15 12.24 15.78
N ASN A 170 6.07 11.69 16.56
CA ASN A 170 5.90 11.57 17.99
C ASN A 170 6.57 12.78 18.68
N VAL A 171 5.77 13.57 19.37
CA VAL A 171 6.28 14.68 20.18
C VAL A 171 6.13 14.29 21.64
N SER A 172 7.24 14.18 22.34
CA SER A 172 7.26 13.88 23.77
C SER A 172 7.84 15.05 24.58
N ASN A 173 7.41 15.17 25.82
CA ASN A 173 8.05 16.11 26.76
C ASN A 173 9.52 15.67 26.95
N PRO A 174 10.49 16.61 26.95
CA PRO A 174 11.90 16.31 27.16
C PRO A 174 12.22 15.63 28.48
N ASP A 175 11.35 15.75 29.47
CA ASP A 175 11.46 15.04 30.77
C ASP A 175 11.08 13.55 30.70
N ILE A 176 10.56 13.05 29.56
CA ILE A 176 10.21 11.65 29.33
C ILE A 176 11.40 10.92 28.70
N HIS A 177 11.88 9.89 29.37
CA HIS A 177 13.03 9.09 28.98
C HIS A 177 12.64 7.62 28.76
N GLY A 178 13.50 6.87 28.06
CA GLY A 178 13.29 5.45 27.80
C GLY A 178 12.35 5.13 26.62
N TYR A 179 11.87 6.18 25.92
CA TYR A 179 11.11 6.06 24.68
C TYR A 179 11.97 6.51 23.50
N SER A 180 12.19 5.65 22.54
CA SER A 180 13.00 5.90 21.34
C SER A 180 12.17 6.01 20.05
N GLY A 181 10.84 6.18 20.16
CA GLY A 181 9.97 6.28 19.00
C GLY A 181 9.52 4.91 18.45
N GLU A 182 9.73 3.84 19.18
CA GLU A 182 9.32 2.50 18.76
C GLU A 182 7.82 2.44 18.48
N ASN A 183 7.47 2.05 17.27
CA ASN A 183 6.08 1.98 16.80
C ASN A 183 5.38 0.68 17.25
N LEU A 184 5.84 0.06 18.32
CA LEU A 184 5.34 -1.20 18.87
C LEU A 184 3.93 -1.09 19.47
N LEU A 185 3.42 0.13 19.65
CA LEU A 185 2.07 0.38 20.19
C LEU A 185 0.94 -0.12 19.29
N ARG A 186 1.20 -0.39 18.00
CA ARG A 186 0.20 -0.91 17.06
C ARG A 186 0.03 -2.42 17.07
N MET A 187 0.95 -3.15 17.65
CA MET A 187 0.94 -4.63 17.65
C MET A 187 0.04 -5.24 18.73
N GLY A 188 -0.96 -4.49 19.23
CA GLY A 188 -2.07 -5.02 20.02
C GLY A 188 -1.74 -5.54 21.42
N SER A 189 -0.50 -5.58 21.81
CA SER A 189 -0.06 -5.86 23.17
C SER A 189 1.39 -5.41 23.35
N PRO A 190 1.62 -4.16 23.69
CA PRO A 190 2.87 -3.83 24.29
C PRO A 190 2.93 -4.59 25.60
N GLY A 191 3.71 -5.63 25.64
CA GLY A 191 4.01 -6.26 26.91
C GLY A 191 4.40 -5.16 27.90
N GLY A 192 4.01 -5.27 29.15
CA GLY A 192 4.27 -4.25 30.17
C GLY A 192 5.72 -3.79 30.29
N TRP A 193 6.64 -4.53 29.65
CA TRP A 193 8.07 -4.21 29.54
C TRP A 193 8.34 -2.87 28.81
N PHE A 194 7.52 -2.47 27.84
CA PHE A 194 7.66 -1.22 27.13
C PHE A 194 7.43 -0.02 28.06
N TRP A 195 6.33 -0.03 28.79
CA TRP A 195 5.99 1.02 29.76
C TRP A 195 6.97 1.04 30.94
N ALA A 196 7.51 -0.14 31.32
CA ALA A 196 8.50 -0.24 32.39
C ALA A 196 9.83 0.47 32.08
N ARG A 197 10.12 0.79 30.82
CA ARG A 197 11.32 1.55 30.40
C ARG A 197 11.10 3.05 30.41
N ILE A 198 9.83 3.51 30.39
CA ILE A 198 9.52 4.92 30.33
C ILE A 198 9.53 5.49 31.75
N TRP A 199 10.28 6.54 31.93
CA TRP A 199 10.38 7.24 33.20
C TRP A 199 10.49 8.76 32.98
N THR A 200 10.24 9.54 34.02
CA THR A 200 10.29 11.00 34.01
C THR A 200 11.25 11.53 35.07
N THR A 201 11.90 12.63 34.77
CA THR A 201 12.79 13.32 35.70
C THR A 201 12.06 14.19 36.72
N LYS A 202 10.75 14.31 36.66
CA LYS A 202 9.89 15.04 37.61
C LYS A 202 8.95 14.12 38.34
#